data_a128c48fe6a7e1a54fadf9cd53707911
#
_entry.id   a128c48fe6a7e1a54fadf9cd53707911
#
_cell.length_a   1.000
_cell.length_b   1.000
_cell.length_c   1.000
_cell.angle_alpha   90.00
_cell.angle_beta   90.00
_cell.angle_gamma   90.00
#
_symmetry.space_group_name_H-M   'P 1'
#
loop_
_entity.id
_entity.type
_entity.pdbx_description
1 polymer ?
#
loop_
_entity_poly.entity_id
_entity_poly.type
_entity_poly.pdbx_seq_one_letter_code
_entity_poly.pdbx_strand_id
1 'polypeptide(L)'
;THFVKAAGXAAKLSPGGLKTILNFMQKTPALLSDIGNNEDASVYQISPDLALVQTLDFITPIVDSAYHFGAIAAANALSDVFAMGAEVINALNIVGFDTCNHDLNILKELLEGANDKVKECNALVVGGHTIESTELFFGLSVTGKVHPSKFIANNTSKIGDCIILTKPLGIGILSTALKAQMLNQKHLDIMLKNMMELNYKASQIALKFHPSA
;
A
#
# COMPACT_ATOMS: atom_id res chain seq x y z
N THR A 1 -10.55 -9.79 -12.98
CA THR A 1 -10.75 -10.48 -11.68
C THR A 1 -10.95 -11.98 -11.81
N HIS A 2 -11.49 -12.47 -12.92
CA HIS A 2 -11.80 -13.91 -13.11
C HIS A 2 -10.55 -14.79 -13.17
N PHE A 3 -9.43 -14.24 -13.59
CA PHE A 3 -8.22 -15.01 -13.87
C PHE A 3 -7.26 -15.12 -12.69
N VAL A 4 -7.59 -14.53 -11.53
CA VAL A 4 -6.71 -14.57 -10.36
C VAL A 4 -7.31 -15.49 -9.27
N LYS A 5 -6.44 -16.28 -8.63
CA LYS A 5 -6.86 -17.21 -7.58
C LYS A 5 -7.36 -16.47 -6.34
N ALA A 6 -6.66 -15.42 -5.95
CA ALA A 6 -7.03 -14.55 -4.81
C ALA A 6 -6.80 -13.09 -5.23
N ALA A 7 -7.70 -12.21 -4.82
CA ALA A 7 -7.65 -10.80 -5.22
C ALA A 7 -7.20 -9.91 -4.06
N GLY A 8 -6.41 -8.95 -4.41
CA GLY A 8 -6.01 -7.94 -3.45
C GLY A 8 -5.17 -8.49 -2.29
N UNK A 9 -5.36 -7.99 -1.28
CA UNK A 9 -4.72 -8.31 -0.19
C UNK A 9 -4.94 -9.58 0.34
N ALA A 10 -6.01 -10.15 0.06
CA ALA A 10 -6.33 -11.52 0.48
C ALA A 10 -5.32 -12.55 -0.03
N ALA A 11 -4.50 -12.18 -1.02
CA ALA A 11 -3.44 -13.06 -1.56
C ALA A 11 -2.21 -13.16 -0.66
N LYS A 12 -2.09 -12.33 0.36
CA LYS A 12 -0.93 -12.32 1.28
C LYS A 12 -0.88 -13.59 2.14
N LEU A 13 0.33 -14.10 2.39
CA LEU A 13 0.54 -15.20 3.33
C LEU A 13 0.29 -14.74 4.78
N SER A 14 -0.10 -15.67 5.64
CA SER A 14 -0.39 -15.32 7.03
C SER A 14 0.88 -14.84 7.76
N PRO A 15 0.79 -13.78 8.54
CA PRO A 15 1.96 -13.27 9.29
C PRO A 15 2.55 -14.29 10.26
N GLY A 16 1.74 -15.15 10.84
CA GLY A 16 2.19 -16.16 11.80
C GLY A 16 3.17 -17.16 11.20
N GLY A 17 2.92 -17.58 9.95
CA GLY A 17 3.82 -18.50 9.25
C GLY A 17 5.16 -17.84 8.90
N LEU A 18 5.11 -16.56 8.51
CA LEU A 18 6.33 -15.83 8.14
C LEU A 18 7.22 -15.56 9.36
N LYS A 19 6.64 -15.26 10.51
CA LYS A 19 7.37 -14.89 11.72
C LYS A 19 8.38 -15.97 12.14
N THR A 20 8.04 -17.25 11.96
CA THR A 20 8.92 -18.36 12.32
C THR A 20 10.14 -18.50 11.41
N ILE A 21 10.01 -18.15 10.14
CA ILE A 21 11.10 -18.30 9.17
C ILE A 21 11.96 -17.05 9.01
N LEU A 22 11.56 -15.91 9.62
CA LEU A 22 12.31 -14.65 9.50
C LEU A 22 13.25 -14.39 10.69
N ASN A 23 13.49 -15.39 11.53
CA ASN A 23 14.33 -15.26 12.74
C ASN A 23 15.79 -14.89 12.42
N PHE A 24 16.25 -15.15 11.19
CA PHE A 24 17.62 -14.86 10.78
C PHE A 24 17.87 -13.39 10.48
N MET A 25 16.83 -12.58 10.41
CA MET A 25 16.97 -11.16 10.03
C MET A 25 17.76 -10.39 11.08
N GLN A 26 18.77 -9.68 10.63
CA GLN A 26 19.66 -8.94 11.49
C GLN A 26 19.05 -7.65 12.01
N LYS A 27 19.40 -7.27 13.23
CA LYS A 27 19.00 -6.00 13.83
C LYS A 27 20.22 -5.09 13.93
N THR A 28 19.96 -3.79 13.83
CA THR A 28 20.98 -2.75 13.97
C THR A 28 20.34 -1.55 14.69
N PRO A 29 21.11 -0.77 15.45
CA PRO A 29 20.56 0.44 16.10
C PRO A 29 19.95 1.44 15.09
N ALA A 30 20.39 1.41 13.83
CA ALA A 30 19.84 2.29 12.79
C ALA A 30 18.42 1.87 12.37
N LEU A 31 18.02 0.61 12.57
CA LEU A 31 16.67 0.15 12.25
C LEU A 31 15.77 0.48 13.45
N LEU A 32 14.94 1.51 13.28
CA LEU A 32 14.09 2.05 14.35
C LEU A 32 12.76 1.29 14.48
N SER A 33 12.27 0.71 13.38
CA SER A 33 11.07 -0.12 13.38
C SER A 33 11.42 -1.55 13.80
N ASP A 34 10.50 -2.21 14.52
CA ASP A 34 10.73 -3.60 14.93
C ASP A 34 9.86 -4.54 14.11
N ILE A 35 10.50 -5.46 13.41
CA ILE A 35 9.81 -6.50 12.62
C ILE A 35 8.82 -7.28 13.49
N GLY A 36 9.15 -7.47 14.78
CA GLY A 36 8.29 -8.16 15.74
C GLY A 36 6.97 -7.44 16.04
N ASN A 37 6.90 -6.15 15.80
CA ASN A 37 5.70 -5.32 16.08
C ASN A 37 4.75 -5.22 14.89
N ASN A 38 5.07 -5.87 13.77
CA ASN A 38 4.25 -5.84 12.53
C ASN A 38 4.03 -4.39 12.06
N GLU A 39 5.12 -3.61 12.05
CA GLU A 39 5.06 -2.23 11.52
C GLU A 39 4.70 -2.24 10.04
N ASP A 40 4.01 -1.21 9.58
CA ASP A 40 3.57 -1.10 8.17
C ASP A 40 4.75 -0.90 7.22
N ALA A 41 5.81 -0.24 7.68
CA ALA A 41 7.01 -0.02 6.87
C ALA A 41 8.26 -0.06 7.74
N SER A 42 9.40 -0.29 7.12
CA SER A 42 10.69 -0.18 7.83
C SER A 42 11.05 1.30 8.01
N VAL A 43 11.65 1.63 9.15
CA VAL A 43 12.17 2.97 9.45
C VAL A 43 13.67 2.82 9.74
N TYR A 44 14.51 3.34 8.85
CA TYR A 44 15.97 3.18 8.94
C TYR A 44 16.65 4.54 9.02
N GLN A 45 17.34 4.79 10.12
CA GLN A 45 17.99 6.07 10.39
C GLN A 45 19.25 6.23 9.53
N ILE A 46 19.34 7.35 8.81
CA ILE A 46 20.48 7.70 7.97
C ILE A 46 21.36 8.74 8.64
N SER A 47 20.74 9.69 9.36
CA SER A 47 21.43 10.76 10.07
C SER A 47 20.68 11.13 11.34
N PRO A 48 21.20 12.01 12.19
CA PRO A 48 20.47 12.40 13.41
C PRO A 48 19.06 12.96 13.16
N ASP A 49 18.82 13.54 11.99
CA ASP A 49 17.56 14.22 11.68
C ASP A 49 16.79 13.58 10.52
N LEU A 50 17.30 12.45 9.96
CA LEU A 50 16.66 11.80 8.80
C LEU A 50 16.61 10.29 8.96
N ALA A 51 15.41 9.73 8.78
CA ALA A 51 15.21 8.30 8.60
C ALA A 51 14.46 8.06 7.29
N LEU A 52 14.83 7.00 6.59
CA LEU A 52 14.07 6.51 5.43
C LEU A 52 12.96 5.59 5.90
N VAL A 53 11.81 5.69 5.24
CA VAL A 53 10.68 4.80 5.45
C VAL A 53 10.50 4.02 4.15
N GLN A 54 10.53 2.69 4.24
CA GLN A 54 10.49 1.86 3.03
C GLN A 54 9.48 0.74 3.18
N THR A 55 8.64 0.59 2.15
CA THR A 55 7.68 -0.51 2.07
C THR A 55 7.64 -1.05 0.65
N LEU A 56 7.08 -2.24 0.51
CA LEU A 56 6.87 -2.89 -0.78
C LEU A 56 5.56 -3.65 -0.71
N ASP A 57 4.59 -3.26 -1.55
CA ASP A 57 3.30 -3.95 -1.61
C ASP A 57 2.88 -4.11 -3.05
N PHE A 58 2.41 -5.30 -3.41
CA PHE A 58 1.80 -5.56 -4.70
C PHE A 58 0.59 -6.47 -4.51
N ILE A 59 -0.37 -6.33 -5.41
CA ILE A 59 -1.63 -7.07 -5.34
C ILE A 59 -2.00 -7.60 -6.74
N THR A 60 -2.86 -8.60 -6.76
CA THR A 60 -3.50 -9.09 -7.97
C THR A 60 -4.77 -8.28 -8.24
N PRO A 61 -5.30 -8.28 -9.49
CA PRO A 61 -6.46 -7.45 -9.84
C PRO A 61 -7.66 -7.65 -8.93
N ILE A 62 -8.18 -6.54 -8.42
CA ILE A 62 -9.35 -6.50 -7.55
C ILE A 62 -10.56 -5.86 -8.27
N VAL A 63 -10.28 -5.19 -9.39
CA VAL A 63 -11.30 -4.60 -10.28
C VAL A 63 -10.87 -4.87 -11.73
N ASP A 64 -11.81 -4.72 -12.67
CA ASP A 64 -11.54 -5.04 -14.07
C ASP A 64 -10.93 -3.88 -14.87
N SER A 65 -11.15 -2.64 -14.45
CA SER A 65 -10.54 -1.48 -15.11
C SER A 65 -9.06 -1.41 -14.77
N ALA A 66 -8.21 -1.40 -15.77
CA ALA A 66 -6.75 -1.34 -15.61
C ALA A 66 -6.32 -0.06 -14.89
N TYR A 67 -6.89 1.09 -15.28
CA TYR A 67 -6.59 2.38 -14.64
C TYR A 67 -6.94 2.34 -13.15
N HIS A 68 -8.16 1.88 -12.82
CA HIS A 68 -8.60 1.81 -11.43
C HIS A 68 -7.76 0.81 -10.63
N PHE A 69 -7.39 -0.33 -11.24
CA PHE A 69 -6.53 -1.31 -10.57
C PHE A 69 -5.16 -0.68 -10.22
N GLY A 70 -4.55 0.02 -11.17
CA GLY A 70 -3.28 0.71 -10.92
C GLY A 70 -3.40 1.75 -9.81
N ALA A 71 -4.47 2.55 -9.84
CA ALA A 71 -4.71 3.58 -8.82
C ALA A 71 -4.91 2.97 -7.43
N ILE A 72 -5.67 1.86 -7.34
CA ILE A 72 -5.93 1.16 -6.07
C ILE A 72 -4.63 0.55 -5.52
N ALA A 73 -3.85 -0.12 -6.38
CA ALA A 73 -2.60 -0.75 -5.95
C ALA A 73 -1.60 0.30 -5.45
N ALA A 74 -1.54 1.46 -6.12
CA ALA A 74 -0.68 2.56 -5.67
C ALA A 74 -1.18 3.13 -4.34
N ALA A 75 -2.50 3.38 -4.20
CA ALA A 75 -3.07 3.89 -2.96
C ALA A 75 -2.78 2.94 -1.78
N ASN A 76 -2.85 1.62 -2.04
CA ASN A 76 -2.53 0.60 -1.05
C ASN A 76 -1.07 0.70 -0.59
N ALA A 77 -0.12 0.71 -1.54
CA ALA A 77 1.32 0.72 -1.21
C ALA A 77 1.76 2.03 -0.54
N LEU A 78 1.19 3.16 -0.98
CA LEU A 78 1.51 4.48 -0.40
C LEU A 78 1.03 4.58 1.05
N SER A 79 -0.04 3.87 1.40
CA SER A 79 -0.68 3.96 2.71
C SER A 79 0.26 3.58 3.86
N ASP A 80 1.15 2.63 3.63
CA ASP A 80 2.11 2.18 4.65
C ASP A 80 3.02 3.33 5.10
N VAL A 81 3.46 4.17 4.14
CA VAL A 81 4.29 5.33 4.46
C VAL A 81 3.49 6.34 5.29
N PHE A 82 2.22 6.57 4.92
CA PHE A 82 1.34 7.49 5.67
C PHE A 82 1.05 6.98 7.08
N ALA A 83 0.92 5.66 7.25
CA ALA A 83 0.71 5.03 8.56
C ALA A 83 1.88 5.30 9.51
N MET A 84 3.11 5.32 8.97
CA MET A 84 4.31 5.62 9.75
C MET A 84 4.50 7.13 10.01
N GLY A 85 3.53 7.97 9.60
CA GLY A 85 3.63 9.43 9.77
C GLY A 85 4.67 10.07 8.86
N ALA A 86 5.01 9.41 7.75
CA ALA A 86 6.11 9.83 6.88
C ALA A 86 5.61 10.49 5.59
N GLU A 87 6.50 11.19 4.94
CA GLU A 87 6.28 11.84 3.64
C GLU A 87 6.87 10.95 2.54
N VAL A 88 6.11 10.69 1.48
CA VAL A 88 6.61 9.90 0.33
C VAL A 88 7.61 10.74 -0.47
N ILE A 89 8.74 10.14 -0.83
CA ILE A 89 9.74 10.74 -1.71
C ILE A 89 9.52 10.28 -3.16
N ASN A 90 9.50 8.96 -3.36
CA ASN A 90 9.36 8.38 -4.70
C ASN A 90 8.86 6.93 -4.60
N ALA A 91 8.55 6.37 -5.77
CA ALA A 91 8.11 4.98 -5.88
C ALA A 91 8.71 4.32 -7.11
N LEU A 92 8.86 3.00 -7.04
CA LEU A 92 9.27 2.13 -8.15
C LEU A 92 8.14 1.16 -8.44
N ASN A 93 7.78 1.00 -9.71
CA ASN A 93 6.75 0.03 -10.13
C ASN A 93 7.27 -1.40 -10.02
N ILE A 94 6.41 -2.32 -9.61
CA ILE A 94 6.66 -3.77 -9.60
C ILE A 94 5.52 -4.40 -10.39
N VAL A 95 5.85 -5.06 -11.51
CA VAL A 95 4.83 -5.54 -12.46
C VAL A 95 5.11 -6.97 -12.88
N GLY A 96 4.12 -7.83 -12.77
CA GLY A 96 4.07 -9.09 -13.50
C GLY A 96 2.94 -8.97 -14.53
N PHE A 97 3.25 -9.16 -15.82
CA PHE A 97 2.29 -8.90 -16.90
C PHE A 97 2.34 -10.01 -17.94
N ASP A 98 1.17 -10.44 -18.40
CA ASP A 98 1.00 -11.52 -19.37
C ASP A 98 0.80 -10.92 -20.77
N THR A 99 1.88 -10.78 -21.53
CA THR A 99 1.82 -10.23 -22.89
C THR A 99 1.14 -11.16 -23.88
N CYS A 100 0.98 -12.44 -23.53
CA CYS A 100 0.29 -13.40 -24.40
C CYS A 100 -1.23 -13.20 -24.40
N ASN A 101 -1.78 -12.78 -23.24
CA ASN A 101 -3.23 -12.68 -23.08
C ASN A 101 -3.73 -11.24 -22.92
N HIS A 102 -2.82 -10.26 -22.76
CA HIS A 102 -3.21 -8.86 -22.52
C HIS A 102 -2.46 -7.91 -23.43
N ASP A 103 -3.20 -6.94 -23.97
CA ASP A 103 -2.64 -5.86 -24.79
C ASP A 103 -1.82 -4.91 -23.92
N LEU A 104 -0.72 -4.38 -24.46
CA LEU A 104 0.15 -3.43 -23.75
C LEU A 104 -0.57 -2.13 -23.37
N ASN A 105 -1.68 -1.78 -24.01
CA ASN A 105 -2.49 -0.63 -23.58
C ASN A 105 -3.08 -0.84 -22.19
N ILE A 106 -3.35 -2.08 -21.80
CA ILE A 106 -3.80 -2.41 -20.43
C ILE A 106 -2.70 -2.04 -19.43
N LEU A 107 -1.46 -2.39 -19.74
CA LEU A 107 -0.31 -2.03 -18.90
C LEU A 107 -0.16 -0.52 -18.83
N LYS A 108 -0.27 0.19 -19.96
CA LYS A 108 -0.20 1.65 -20.01
C LYS A 108 -1.23 2.29 -19.08
N GLU A 109 -2.51 1.91 -19.21
CA GLU A 109 -3.60 2.45 -18.37
C GLU A 109 -3.35 2.19 -16.89
N LEU A 110 -2.86 0.99 -16.56
CA LEU A 110 -2.53 0.59 -15.19
C LEU A 110 -1.46 1.51 -14.60
N LEU A 111 -0.38 1.73 -15.37
CA LEU A 111 0.72 2.59 -14.94
C LEU A 111 0.29 4.06 -14.82
N GLU A 112 -0.61 4.52 -15.70
CA GLU A 112 -1.18 5.87 -15.62
C GLU A 112 -1.97 6.05 -14.33
N GLY A 113 -2.83 5.08 -13.98
CA GLY A 113 -3.61 5.14 -12.74
C GLY A 113 -2.72 5.21 -11.50
N ALA A 114 -1.67 4.40 -11.47
CA ALA A 114 -0.72 4.41 -10.36
C ALA A 114 0.04 5.74 -10.27
N ASN A 115 0.52 6.23 -11.41
CA ASN A 115 1.29 7.49 -11.48
C ASN A 115 0.47 8.67 -10.98
N ASP A 116 -0.84 8.70 -11.32
CA ASP A 116 -1.72 9.78 -10.85
C ASP A 116 -1.84 9.79 -9.33
N LYS A 117 -1.90 8.61 -8.70
CA LYS A 117 -1.96 8.52 -7.24
C LYS A 117 -0.64 8.95 -6.59
N VAL A 118 0.50 8.56 -7.16
CA VAL A 118 1.81 8.98 -6.64
C VAL A 118 1.95 10.51 -6.72
N LYS A 119 1.53 11.11 -7.84
CA LYS A 119 1.53 12.57 -8.00
C LYS A 119 0.64 13.28 -6.97
N GLU A 120 -0.47 12.66 -6.60
CA GLU A 120 -1.46 13.24 -5.66
C GLU A 120 -0.85 13.55 -4.29
N CYS A 121 0.20 12.81 -3.90
CA CYS A 121 0.94 13.06 -2.65
C CYS A 121 2.30 13.75 -2.91
N ASN A 122 2.43 14.43 -4.04
CA ASN A 122 3.62 15.22 -4.42
C ASN A 122 4.89 14.38 -4.59
N ALA A 123 4.75 13.11 -4.96
CA ALA A 123 5.86 12.20 -5.18
C ALA A 123 5.98 11.83 -6.66
N LEU A 124 7.00 11.08 -7.02
CA LEU A 124 7.29 10.69 -8.40
C LEU A 124 7.49 9.19 -8.51
N VAL A 125 7.01 8.59 -9.60
CA VAL A 125 7.44 7.26 -10.01
C VAL A 125 8.77 7.45 -10.75
N VAL A 126 9.82 6.80 -10.26
CA VAL A 126 11.19 7.02 -10.77
C VAL A 126 11.76 5.80 -11.49
N GLY A 127 10.97 4.77 -11.70
CA GLY A 127 11.41 3.56 -12.39
C GLY A 127 10.61 2.35 -11.96
N GLY A 128 11.19 1.18 -12.14
CA GLY A 128 10.54 -0.06 -11.72
C GLY A 128 11.08 -1.26 -12.45
N HIS A 129 10.39 -2.39 -12.28
CA HIS A 129 10.77 -3.66 -12.90
C HIS A 129 9.50 -4.39 -13.38
N THR A 130 9.54 -4.85 -14.63
CA THR A 130 8.43 -5.60 -15.23
C THR A 130 8.94 -6.96 -15.70
N ILE A 131 8.22 -8.02 -15.34
CA ILE A 131 8.54 -9.38 -15.79
C ILE A 131 7.35 -9.98 -16.52
N GLU A 132 7.63 -10.90 -17.42
CA GLU A 132 6.62 -11.74 -18.04
C GLU A 132 6.07 -12.68 -16.98
N SER A 133 4.75 -12.76 -16.84
CA SER A 133 4.10 -13.55 -15.80
C SER A 133 2.72 -13.99 -16.27
N THR A 134 2.38 -15.24 -15.98
CA THR A 134 1.04 -15.77 -16.32
C THR A 134 -0.07 -15.18 -15.45
N GLU A 135 0.28 -14.54 -14.34
CA GLU A 135 -0.70 -13.88 -13.47
C GLU A 135 -0.33 -12.41 -13.34
N LEU A 136 -1.28 -11.55 -13.68
CA LEU A 136 -1.09 -10.10 -13.53
C LEU A 136 -0.98 -9.74 -12.04
N PHE A 137 0.07 -9.05 -11.67
CA PHE A 137 0.19 -8.38 -10.37
C PHE A 137 0.86 -7.03 -10.56
N PHE A 138 0.54 -6.11 -9.65
CA PHE A 138 1.09 -4.76 -9.71
C PHE A 138 1.17 -4.17 -8.32
N GLY A 139 2.21 -3.39 -8.10
CA GLY A 139 2.37 -2.62 -6.89
C GLY A 139 3.57 -1.71 -6.95
N LEU A 140 3.95 -1.21 -5.79
CA LEU A 140 5.03 -0.25 -5.67
C LEU A 140 5.99 -0.64 -4.56
N SER A 141 7.27 -0.38 -4.78
CA SER A 141 8.23 -0.19 -3.70
C SER A 141 8.29 1.32 -3.44
N VAL A 142 7.94 1.74 -2.23
CA VAL A 142 7.80 3.15 -1.89
C VAL A 142 8.90 3.55 -0.89
N THR A 143 9.53 4.70 -1.18
CA THR A 143 10.50 5.31 -0.27
C THR A 143 9.93 6.62 0.25
N GLY A 144 9.90 6.75 1.56
CA GLY A 144 9.51 7.96 2.26
C GLY A 144 10.61 8.43 3.21
N LYS A 145 10.33 9.53 3.90
CA LYS A 145 11.26 10.11 4.88
C LYS A 145 10.48 10.60 6.10
N VAL A 146 11.16 10.58 7.24
CA VAL A 146 10.61 11.07 8.50
C VAL A 146 11.77 11.45 9.42
N HIS A 147 11.55 12.35 10.37
CA HIS A 147 12.52 12.61 11.42
C HIS A 147 12.56 11.38 12.35
N PRO A 148 13.73 10.87 12.74
CA PRO A 148 13.83 9.63 13.53
C PRO A 148 13.00 9.61 14.83
N SER A 149 12.75 10.76 15.42
CA SER A 149 11.96 10.85 16.66
C SER A 149 10.47 11.10 16.43
N LYS A 150 10.01 11.13 15.17
CA LYS A 150 8.61 11.54 14.85
C LYS A 150 7.82 10.47 14.09
N PHE A 151 8.39 9.32 13.82
CA PHE A 151 7.61 8.27 13.16
C PHE A 151 6.58 7.70 14.14
N ILE A 152 5.47 7.22 13.59
CA ILE A 152 4.36 6.64 14.36
C ILE A 152 4.52 5.11 14.31
N ALA A 153 4.57 4.48 15.48
CA ALA A 153 4.70 3.03 15.60
C ALA A 153 3.34 2.39 15.92
N ASN A 154 3.15 1.15 15.47
CA ASN A 154 1.88 0.45 15.64
C ASN A 154 1.59 0.02 17.09
N ASN A 155 2.58 0.02 17.95
CA ASN A 155 2.46 -0.50 19.32
C ASN A 155 2.46 0.58 20.41
N THR A 156 2.21 1.84 20.07
CA THR A 156 2.33 2.95 21.01
C THR A 156 0.99 3.48 21.53
N SER A 157 -0.14 2.92 21.09
CA SER A 157 -1.46 3.29 21.62
C SER A 157 -1.62 2.89 23.09
N LYS A 158 -2.40 3.66 23.83
CA LYS A 158 -2.59 3.52 25.27
C LYS A 158 -4.06 3.37 25.64
N ILE A 159 -4.32 2.76 26.77
CA ILE A 159 -5.68 2.69 27.33
C ILE A 159 -6.18 4.11 27.59
N GLY A 160 -7.34 4.42 27.00
CA GLY A 160 -7.91 5.77 27.08
C GLY A 160 -7.80 6.56 25.80
N ASP A 161 -7.00 6.10 24.83
CA ASP A 161 -6.90 6.76 23.53
C ASP A 161 -8.23 6.60 22.76
N CYS A 162 -8.59 7.66 22.02
CA CYS A 162 -9.74 7.63 21.12
C CYS A 162 -9.35 6.99 19.79
N ILE A 163 -10.16 6.05 19.33
CA ILE A 163 -9.97 5.41 18.02
C ILE A 163 -10.76 6.19 16.97
N ILE A 164 -10.09 6.63 15.92
CA ILE A 164 -10.72 7.42 14.84
C ILE A 164 -10.65 6.62 13.54
N LEU A 165 -11.82 6.38 12.94
CA LEU A 165 -11.93 5.69 11.64
C LEU A 165 -12.12 6.75 10.55
N THR A 166 -11.17 6.86 9.62
CA THR A 166 -11.16 7.91 8.60
C THR A 166 -11.82 7.51 7.29
N LYS A 167 -12.14 6.21 7.12
CA LYS A 167 -12.83 5.68 5.94
C LYS A 167 -13.88 4.66 6.37
N PRO A 168 -14.97 4.50 5.62
CA PRO A 168 -15.98 3.50 5.96
C PRO A 168 -15.43 2.07 5.84
N LEU A 169 -15.99 1.16 6.62
CA LEU A 169 -15.72 -0.28 6.55
C LEU A 169 -16.60 -0.93 5.48
N GLY A 170 -16.22 -2.14 5.04
CA GLY A 170 -17.05 -2.96 4.16
C GLY A 170 -16.45 -3.23 2.78
N ILE A 171 -15.27 -2.70 2.47
CA ILE A 171 -14.64 -2.88 1.16
C ILE A 171 -14.41 -4.37 0.84
N GLY A 172 -14.04 -5.18 1.85
CA GLY A 172 -13.85 -6.62 1.64
C GLY A 172 -15.13 -7.33 1.20
N ILE A 173 -16.28 -6.90 1.73
CA ILE A 173 -17.59 -7.44 1.33
C ILE A 173 -17.87 -7.04 -0.13
N LEU A 174 -17.67 -5.77 -0.47
CA LEU A 174 -17.92 -5.25 -1.81
C LEU A 174 -17.00 -5.92 -2.85
N SER A 175 -15.73 -6.12 -2.54
CA SER A 175 -14.79 -6.77 -3.47
C SER A 175 -15.14 -8.24 -3.70
N THR A 176 -15.62 -8.93 -2.66
CA THR A 176 -16.12 -10.32 -2.78
C THR A 176 -17.38 -10.36 -3.67
N ALA A 177 -18.30 -9.42 -3.46
CA ALA A 177 -19.52 -9.32 -4.27
C ALA A 177 -19.19 -8.99 -5.73
N LEU A 178 -18.17 -8.13 -5.97
CA LEU A 178 -17.71 -7.81 -7.33
C LEU A 178 -17.18 -9.08 -8.02
N LYS A 179 -16.33 -9.84 -7.34
CA LYS A 179 -15.77 -11.08 -7.89
C LYS A 179 -16.88 -12.10 -8.22
N ALA A 180 -17.95 -12.11 -7.42
CA ALA A 180 -19.11 -12.97 -7.63
C ALA A 180 -20.10 -12.41 -8.66
N GLN A 181 -19.79 -11.26 -9.29
CA GLN A 181 -20.66 -10.58 -10.27
C GLN A 181 -22.03 -10.16 -9.67
N MET A 182 -22.04 -9.85 -8.38
CA MET A 182 -23.26 -9.47 -7.64
C MET A 182 -23.31 -7.97 -7.31
N LEU A 183 -22.29 -7.19 -7.71
CA LEU A 183 -22.18 -5.79 -7.33
C LEU A 183 -22.86 -4.91 -8.40
N ASN A 184 -23.74 -4.00 -7.98
CA ASN A 184 -24.34 -3.02 -8.88
C ASN A 184 -23.39 -1.81 -9.05
N GLN A 185 -23.66 -0.99 -10.06
CA GLN A 185 -22.79 0.14 -10.42
C GLN A 185 -22.62 1.14 -9.27
N LYS A 186 -23.70 1.45 -8.55
CA LYS A 186 -23.65 2.39 -7.41
C LYS A 186 -22.64 1.94 -6.36
N HIS A 187 -22.68 0.65 -5.99
CA HIS A 187 -21.77 0.10 -4.99
C HIS A 187 -20.34 -0.01 -5.52
N LEU A 188 -20.18 -0.28 -6.82
CA LEU A 188 -18.86 -0.28 -7.45
C LEU A 188 -18.24 1.12 -7.38
N ASP A 189 -19.01 2.17 -7.68
CA ASP A 189 -18.52 3.55 -7.62
C ASP A 189 -18.08 3.92 -6.20
N ILE A 190 -18.85 3.51 -5.19
CA ILE A 190 -18.51 3.73 -3.78
C ILE A 190 -17.21 3.00 -3.43
N MET A 191 -17.07 1.75 -3.85
CA MET A 191 -15.89 0.94 -3.61
C MET A 191 -14.66 1.59 -4.23
N LEU A 192 -14.74 1.94 -5.53
CA LEU A 192 -13.63 2.55 -6.26
C LEU A 192 -13.19 3.86 -5.60
N LYS A 193 -14.15 4.73 -5.27
CA LYS A 193 -13.86 6.01 -4.60
C LYS A 193 -13.06 5.79 -3.32
N ASN A 194 -13.52 4.88 -2.47
CA ASN A 194 -12.88 4.64 -1.17
C ASN A 194 -11.50 3.99 -1.31
N MET A 195 -11.35 3.04 -2.25
CA MET A 195 -10.08 2.34 -2.44
C MET A 195 -9.01 3.23 -3.06
N MET A 196 -9.41 4.16 -3.94
CA MET A 196 -8.46 5.08 -4.59
C MET A 196 -8.15 6.32 -3.76
N GLU A 197 -8.96 6.62 -2.74
CA GLU A 197 -8.71 7.79 -1.89
C GLU A 197 -7.44 7.55 -1.06
N LEU A 198 -6.45 8.44 -1.17
CA LEU A 198 -5.22 8.34 -0.39
C LEU A 198 -5.47 8.65 1.08
N ASN A 199 -4.81 7.93 1.96
CA ASN A 199 -4.77 8.24 3.39
C ASN A 199 -3.85 9.43 3.69
N TYR A 200 -3.29 10.05 2.66
CA TYR A 200 -2.34 11.17 2.74
C TYR A 200 -2.91 12.35 3.54
N LYS A 201 -4.10 12.83 3.14
CA LYS A 201 -4.72 14.00 3.80
C LYS A 201 -5.05 13.69 5.26
N ALA A 202 -5.57 12.51 5.54
CA ALA A 202 -5.89 12.08 6.90
C ALA A 202 -4.62 12.03 7.76
N SER A 203 -3.54 11.46 7.22
CA SER A 203 -2.24 11.42 7.91
C SER A 203 -1.74 12.84 8.22
N GLN A 204 -1.76 13.75 7.23
CA GLN A 204 -1.31 15.12 7.40
C GLN A 204 -2.09 15.85 8.51
N ILE A 205 -3.40 15.59 8.59
CA ILE A 205 -4.24 16.19 9.64
C ILE A 205 -3.92 15.55 10.99
N ALA A 206 -3.84 14.22 11.05
CA ALA A 206 -3.56 13.48 12.29
C ALA A 206 -2.24 13.94 12.94
N LEU A 207 -1.21 14.15 12.12
CA LEU A 207 0.11 14.58 12.63
C LEU A 207 0.07 15.90 13.41
N LYS A 208 -0.90 16.77 13.10
CA LYS A 208 -1.07 18.04 13.84
C LYS A 208 -1.56 17.82 15.27
N PHE A 209 -2.12 16.66 15.56
CA PHE A 209 -2.68 16.30 16.86
C PHE A 209 -1.80 15.30 17.63
N HIS A 210 -0.62 14.96 17.10
CA HIS A 210 0.35 14.05 17.73
C HIS A 210 -0.30 12.71 18.12
N PRO A 211 -0.77 11.92 17.14
CA PRO A 211 -1.43 10.65 17.43
C PRO A 211 -0.51 9.69 18.16
N SER A 212 -1.09 8.83 18.99
CA SER A 212 -0.33 7.84 19.78
C SER A 212 0.18 6.68 18.90
N ALA A 213 -0.60 6.28 17.89
CA ALA A 213 -0.26 5.20 16.97
C ALA A 213 -0.97 5.42 15.64
#